data_9c51ad3733cd74482cfc7bf71587ac1a
#
_entry.id   9c51ad3733cd74482cfc7bf71587ac1a
#
_cell.length_a   1.000
_cell.length_b   1.000
_cell.length_c   1.000
_cell.angle_alpha   90.00
_cell.angle_beta   90.00
_cell.angle_gamma   90.00
#
_symmetry.space_group_name_H-M   'P 1'
#
loop_
_entity.id
_entity.type
_entity.pdbx_description
1 polymer ?
#
loop_
_entity_poly.entity_id
_entity_poly.type
_entity_poly.pdbx_seq_one_letter_code
_entity_poly.pdbx_strand_id
1 'polypeptide(L)'
;VEQLPLRFVSADQLMQTIERIVSTVNRRVDESNPMVDARLPSGERVNVIIPPLSLTGPILTIRRFPRSFTLQELIGFGSLDEHMVFLLAGLVQAKFNIIVSGATGTGKTTLLNALSGLIPAHERIITIEDSAELQLQQTHVVRLESRPPNVEGKGQVTIRDLVRNSLRMRPDRIVVGEVRGGESLDMLQAMSTGHDGSLATVHANSAEDALTRLQTLASMSDVEVPFVALHDQINSAVDVLVQLTRFADGARRITEIALLDSHGSEPYRLATAARFDARPMTPDGRVHGTFHYFPLPRRTADRLYMASQPLPQAFGVAQSADQLATREAR
;
A
#
# COMPACT_ATOMS: atom_id res chain seq x y z
N VAL A 1 5.67 21.68 -6.39
CA VAL A 1 6.88 22.21 -5.70
C VAL A 1 6.72 23.71 -5.71
N GLU A 2 6.76 24.33 -4.55
CA GLU A 2 6.68 25.78 -4.40
C GLU A 2 8.09 26.31 -4.10
N GLN A 3 8.49 27.37 -4.81
CA GLN A 3 9.79 28.00 -4.60
C GLN A 3 9.65 29.03 -3.48
N LEU A 4 10.44 28.88 -2.44
CA LEU A 4 10.49 29.85 -1.33
C LEU A 4 11.54 30.94 -1.61
N PRO A 5 11.33 32.18 -1.13
CA PRO A 5 12.29 33.28 -1.27
C PRO A 5 13.45 33.18 -0.27
N LEU A 6 13.83 31.96 0.11
CA LEU A 6 14.92 31.67 1.04
C LEU A 6 16.09 31.04 0.27
N ARG A 7 17.30 31.48 0.59
CA ARG A 7 18.54 30.96 -0.02
C ARG A 7 19.61 30.81 1.04
N PHE A 8 20.46 29.81 0.88
CA PHE A 8 21.73 29.74 1.58
C PHE A 8 22.68 30.83 1.07
N VAL A 9 23.47 31.41 1.95
CA VAL A 9 24.40 32.51 1.59
C VAL A 9 25.50 32.00 0.65
N SER A 10 25.94 30.74 0.84
CA SER A 10 26.95 30.09 0.00
C SER A 10 26.74 28.56 -0.05
N ALA A 11 27.41 27.92 -1.01
CA ALA A 11 27.47 26.45 -1.09
C ALA A 11 28.13 25.86 0.18
N ASP A 12 29.13 26.52 0.75
CA ASP A 12 29.81 26.09 1.96
C ASP A 12 28.88 26.07 3.17
N GLN A 13 28.01 27.06 3.30
CA GLN A 13 27.00 27.08 4.37
C GLN A 13 26.02 25.90 4.23
N LEU A 14 25.61 25.57 3.00
CA LEU A 14 24.79 24.40 2.75
C LEU A 14 25.54 23.11 3.10
N MET A 15 26.83 22.98 2.70
CA MET A 15 27.66 21.81 3.04
C MET A 15 27.80 21.63 4.54
N GLN A 16 28.11 22.68 5.31
CA GLN A 16 28.18 22.62 6.77
C GLN A 16 26.85 22.17 7.40
N THR A 17 25.73 22.63 6.81
CA THR A 17 24.38 22.20 7.26
C THR A 17 24.15 20.72 6.97
N ILE A 18 24.54 20.26 5.79
CA ILE A 18 24.46 18.85 5.38
C ILE A 18 25.30 17.99 6.33
N GLU A 19 26.57 18.31 6.54
CA GLU A 19 27.49 17.58 7.42
C GLU A 19 26.94 17.48 8.85
N ARG A 20 26.42 18.57 9.38
CA ARG A 20 25.79 18.56 10.70
C ARG A 20 24.57 17.65 10.77
N ILE A 21 23.72 17.61 9.73
CA ILE A 21 22.55 16.75 9.67
C ILE A 21 22.97 15.28 9.59
N VAL A 22 23.85 14.92 8.65
CA VAL A 22 24.22 13.51 8.42
C VAL A 22 25.07 12.93 9.55
N SER A 23 25.86 13.76 10.24
CA SER A 23 26.65 13.34 11.40
C SER A 23 25.77 12.93 12.60
N THR A 24 24.56 13.48 12.76
CA THR A 24 23.63 13.08 13.82
C THR A 24 23.21 11.63 13.73
N VAL A 25 23.36 11.02 12.55
CA VAL A 25 22.95 9.63 12.25
C VAL A 25 24.15 8.74 11.89
N ASN A 26 25.36 9.17 12.31
CA ASN A 26 26.62 8.45 12.04
C ASN A 26 26.84 8.16 10.54
N ARG A 27 26.47 9.10 9.69
CA ARG A 27 26.73 9.06 8.25
C ARG A 27 27.73 10.15 7.88
N ARG A 28 28.38 9.97 6.75
CA ARG A 28 29.35 10.91 6.20
C ARG A 28 29.08 11.09 4.70
N VAL A 29 29.24 12.29 4.21
CA VAL A 29 29.19 12.62 2.78
C VAL A 29 30.45 13.41 2.44
N ASP A 30 31.19 12.95 1.45
CA ASP A 30 32.42 13.56 0.93
C ASP A 30 32.62 13.16 -0.53
N GLU A 31 33.69 13.62 -1.17
CA GLU A 31 33.99 13.29 -2.57
C GLU A 31 34.12 11.79 -2.85
N SER A 32 34.53 11.00 -1.86
CA SER A 32 34.64 9.53 -1.99
C SER A 32 33.26 8.87 -1.84
N ASN A 33 32.35 9.50 -1.12
CA ASN A 33 30.97 9.04 -0.89
C ASN A 33 30.02 10.22 -1.12
N PRO A 34 29.81 10.62 -2.39
CA PRO A 34 29.10 11.85 -2.73
C PRO A 34 27.58 11.77 -2.61
N MET A 35 27.05 10.62 -2.20
CA MET A 35 25.60 10.39 -1.96
C MET A 35 25.39 9.73 -0.62
N VAL A 36 24.36 10.15 0.11
CA VAL A 36 23.94 9.51 1.35
C VAL A 36 22.43 9.56 1.51
N ASP A 37 21.88 8.41 1.88
CA ASP A 37 20.55 8.28 2.42
C ASP A 37 20.63 8.08 3.92
N ALA A 38 19.86 8.86 4.67
CA ALA A 38 19.84 8.82 6.12
C ALA A 38 18.42 9.00 6.65
N ARG A 39 18.21 8.60 7.91
CA ARG A 39 16.99 8.85 8.65
C ARG A 39 17.33 9.57 9.94
N LEU A 40 16.65 10.69 10.18
CA LEU A 40 16.80 11.46 11.40
C LEU A 40 16.15 10.73 12.60
N PRO A 41 16.60 10.99 13.83
CA PRO A 41 15.96 10.43 15.02
C PRO A 41 14.48 10.76 15.14
N SER A 42 14.04 11.90 14.59
CA SER A 42 12.64 12.33 14.50
C SER A 42 11.82 11.62 13.40
N GLY A 43 12.51 10.80 12.55
CA GLY A 43 11.88 9.93 11.57
C GLY A 43 12.01 10.36 10.11
N GLU A 44 12.29 11.64 9.82
CA GLU A 44 12.39 12.16 8.46
C GLU A 44 13.51 11.48 7.66
N ARG A 45 13.26 11.25 6.37
CA ARG A 45 14.29 10.75 5.44
C ARG A 45 15.06 11.93 4.86
N VAL A 46 16.36 11.79 4.82
CA VAL A 46 17.30 12.75 4.25
C VAL A 46 18.07 12.08 3.13
N ASN A 47 18.00 12.66 1.94
CA ASN A 47 18.87 12.29 0.82
C ASN A 47 19.78 13.47 0.52
N VAL A 48 21.06 13.20 0.38
CA VAL A 48 22.08 14.19 0.01
C VAL A 48 22.82 13.69 -1.22
N ILE A 49 23.09 14.61 -2.13
CA ILE A 49 24.01 14.40 -3.24
C ILE A 49 24.87 15.65 -3.41
N ILE A 50 26.19 15.46 -3.58
CA ILE A 50 27.16 16.55 -3.70
C ILE A 50 27.98 16.43 -4.98
N PRO A 51 28.74 17.46 -5.39
CA PRO A 51 29.73 17.32 -6.45
C PRO A 51 30.74 16.20 -6.15
N PRO A 52 31.29 15.49 -7.16
CA PRO A 52 31.14 15.82 -8.60
C PRO A 52 29.86 15.28 -9.24
N LEU A 53 29.02 14.53 -8.54
CA LEU A 53 27.80 13.93 -9.10
C LEU A 53 26.69 14.98 -9.33
N SER A 54 26.57 15.93 -8.41
CA SER A 54 25.64 17.06 -8.56
C SER A 54 26.35 18.23 -9.25
N LEU A 55 26.00 18.50 -10.51
CA LEU A 55 26.62 19.54 -11.32
C LEU A 55 26.21 20.97 -10.91
N THR A 56 25.15 21.11 -10.16
CA THR A 56 24.60 22.41 -9.72
C THR A 56 24.97 22.77 -8.29
N GLY A 57 25.83 21.99 -7.64
CA GLY A 57 26.23 22.14 -6.24
C GLY A 57 25.56 21.13 -5.32
N PRO A 58 25.77 21.23 -3.99
CA PRO A 58 25.18 20.32 -3.04
C PRO A 58 23.65 20.36 -3.05
N ILE A 59 22.99 19.21 -2.96
CA ILE A 59 21.54 19.10 -2.89
C ILE A 59 21.19 18.32 -1.61
N LEU A 60 20.27 18.87 -0.82
CA LEU A 60 19.70 18.27 0.36
C LEU A 60 18.20 18.13 0.18
N THR A 61 17.70 16.92 0.25
CA THR A 61 16.27 16.63 0.20
C THR A 61 15.83 16.06 1.54
N ILE A 62 14.84 16.68 2.18
CA ILE A 62 14.25 16.19 3.44
C ILE A 62 12.79 15.83 3.18
N ARG A 63 12.48 14.53 3.31
CA ARG A 63 11.11 14.03 3.21
C ARG A 63 10.53 13.85 4.61
N ARG A 64 9.64 14.75 4.96
CA ARG A 64 8.87 14.65 6.20
C ARG A 64 7.71 13.67 6.02
N PHE A 65 7.38 12.96 7.09
CA PHE A 65 6.17 12.16 7.09
C PHE A 65 4.98 13.07 7.46
N PRO A 66 3.95 13.12 6.60
CA PRO A 66 2.72 13.82 6.98
C PRO A 66 2.10 13.09 8.17
N ARG A 67 1.31 13.81 8.95
CA ARG A 67 0.44 13.16 9.94
C ARG A 67 -0.48 12.15 9.25
N SER A 68 -0.84 11.12 9.98
CA SER A 68 -1.84 10.16 9.50
C SER A 68 -3.19 10.86 9.34
N PHE A 69 -3.89 10.54 8.25
CA PHE A 69 -5.25 10.99 8.01
C PHE A 69 -6.23 9.91 8.49
N THR A 70 -7.30 10.35 9.12
CA THR A 70 -8.44 9.49 9.47
C THR A 70 -9.30 9.21 8.23
N LEU A 71 -10.10 8.16 8.28
CA LEU A 71 -11.07 7.86 7.20
C LEU A 71 -12.06 9.02 7.02
N GLN A 72 -12.46 9.68 8.12
CA GLN A 72 -13.36 10.83 8.06
C GLN A 72 -12.74 12.02 7.31
N GLU A 73 -11.44 12.28 7.51
CA GLU A 73 -10.73 13.31 6.74
C GLU A 73 -10.62 12.93 5.25
N LEU A 74 -10.40 11.64 4.94
CA LEU A 74 -10.39 11.16 3.56
C LEU A 74 -11.75 11.30 2.88
N ILE A 75 -12.87 11.11 3.61
CA ILE A 75 -14.22 11.44 3.13
C ILE A 75 -14.31 12.93 2.84
N GLY A 76 -13.88 13.78 3.77
CA GLY A 76 -13.89 15.24 3.60
C GLY A 76 -13.08 15.73 2.39
N PHE A 77 -12.03 15.00 2.00
CA PHE A 77 -11.27 15.27 0.77
C PHE A 77 -11.92 14.70 -0.50
N GLY A 78 -13.02 13.96 -0.39
CA GLY A 78 -13.65 13.26 -1.50
C GLY A 78 -12.81 12.12 -2.07
N SER A 79 -11.90 11.57 -1.27
CA SER A 79 -11.05 10.44 -1.67
C SER A 79 -11.85 9.13 -1.74
N LEU A 80 -12.85 9.00 -0.89
CA LEU A 80 -13.81 7.91 -0.77
C LEU A 80 -15.04 8.45 -0.05
N ASP A 81 -16.09 7.67 0.10
CA ASP A 81 -17.29 8.05 0.82
C ASP A 81 -17.66 7.07 1.94
N GLU A 82 -18.77 7.34 2.63
CA GLU A 82 -19.23 6.54 3.77
C GLU A 82 -19.58 5.10 3.39
N HIS A 83 -20.12 4.86 2.20
CA HIS A 83 -20.45 3.51 1.73
C HIS A 83 -19.20 2.67 1.51
N MET A 84 -18.15 3.27 0.92
CA MET A 84 -16.85 2.62 0.76
C MET A 84 -16.19 2.35 2.12
N VAL A 85 -16.24 3.31 3.05
CA VAL A 85 -15.69 3.12 4.40
C VAL A 85 -16.38 1.95 5.10
N PHE A 86 -17.71 1.88 4.99
CA PHE A 86 -18.47 0.79 5.60
C PHE A 86 -18.09 -0.58 5.03
N LEU A 87 -17.98 -0.69 3.69
CA LEU A 87 -17.50 -1.92 3.05
C LEU A 87 -16.08 -2.29 3.50
N LEU A 88 -15.14 -1.35 3.40
CA LEU A 88 -13.75 -1.58 3.75
C LEU A 88 -13.58 -1.97 5.23
N ALA A 89 -14.36 -1.36 6.11
CA ALA A 89 -14.38 -1.73 7.53
C ALA A 89 -14.82 -3.20 7.72
N GLY A 90 -15.90 -3.60 7.07
CA GLY A 90 -16.35 -4.99 7.10
C GLY A 90 -15.31 -5.96 6.56
N LEU A 91 -14.69 -5.64 5.42
CA LEU A 91 -13.64 -6.45 4.80
C LEU A 91 -12.40 -6.59 5.72
N VAL A 92 -11.94 -5.50 6.33
CA VAL A 92 -10.81 -5.55 7.28
C VAL A 92 -11.16 -6.39 8.50
N GLN A 93 -12.33 -6.20 9.10
CA GLN A 93 -12.75 -6.94 10.28
C GLN A 93 -13.00 -8.42 9.99
N ALA A 94 -13.50 -8.76 8.80
CA ALA A 94 -13.69 -10.13 8.33
C ALA A 94 -12.39 -10.79 7.81
N LYS A 95 -11.23 -10.18 8.06
CA LYS A 95 -9.90 -10.71 7.70
C LYS A 95 -9.71 -10.99 6.21
N PHE A 96 -10.20 -10.10 5.34
CA PHE A 96 -9.85 -10.15 3.93
C PHE A 96 -8.42 -9.63 3.70
N ASN A 97 -7.67 -10.30 2.84
CA ASN A 97 -6.36 -9.87 2.39
C ASN A 97 -6.51 -8.76 1.36
N ILE A 98 -5.98 -7.56 1.66
CA ILE A 98 -6.22 -6.36 0.87
C ILE A 98 -4.92 -5.84 0.27
N ILE A 99 -4.92 -5.65 -1.04
CA ILE A 99 -3.82 -4.99 -1.78
C ILE A 99 -4.28 -3.59 -2.19
N VAL A 100 -3.58 -2.58 -1.70
CA VAL A 100 -3.79 -1.18 -2.12
C VAL A 100 -2.84 -0.87 -3.26
N SER A 101 -3.37 -0.53 -4.42
CA SER A 101 -2.60 -0.26 -5.63
C SER A 101 -2.73 1.19 -6.10
N GLY A 102 -1.77 1.65 -6.87
CA GLY A 102 -1.76 2.99 -7.44
C GLY A 102 -0.35 3.47 -7.80
N ALA A 103 -0.26 4.50 -8.62
CA ALA A 103 0.99 5.13 -9.02
C ALA A 103 1.69 5.84 -7.84
N THR A 104 2.88 6.38 -8.06
CA THR A 104 3.60 7.16 -7.05
C THR A 104 2.81 8.41 -6.63
N GLY A 105 2.73 8.66 -5.33
CA GLY A 105 2.07 9.84 -4.79
C GLY A 105 0.53 9.82 -4.84
N THR A 106 -0.10 8.66 -5.10
CA THR A 106 -1.56 8.49 -5.08
C THR A 106 -2.14 8.39 -3.67
N GLY A 107 -1.31 8.15 -2.64
CA GLY A 107 -1.76 8.05 -1.25
C GLY A 107 -1.92 6.61 -0.75
N LYS A 108 -1.26 5.61 -1.38
CA LYS A 108 -1.32 4.20 -0.96
C LYS A 108 -1.00 4.01 0.52
N THR A 109 0.15 4.51 0.98
CA THR A 109 0.56 4.42 2.40
C THR A 109 -0.43 5.12 3.33
N THR A 110 -1.00 6.25 2.88
CA THR A 110 -2.03 6.98 3.63
C THR A 110 -3.29 6.14 3.81
N LEU A 111 -3.79 5.53 2.72
CA LEU A 111 -4.95 4.66 2.78
C LEU A 111 -4.66 3.38 3.57
N LEU A 112 -3.50 2.75 3.35
CA LEU A 112 -3.06 1.58 4.11
C LEU A 112 -3.06 1.86 5.62
N ASN A 113 -2.52 3.02 6.02
CA ASN A 113 -2.52 3.43 7.42
C ASN A 113 -3.94 3.64 7.97
N ALA A 114 -4.82 4.28 7.21
CA ALA A 114 -6.22 4.49 7.60
C ALA A 114 -6.99 3.16 7.72
N LEU A 115 -6.81 2.22 6.78
CA LEU A 115 -7.40 0.88 6.82
C LEU A 115 -6.86 0.05 7.99
N SER A 116 -5.55 0.15 8.25
CA SER A 116 -4.95 -0.53 9.41
C SER A 116 -5.55 -0.07 10.73
N GLY A 117 -6.04 1.17 10.81
CA GLY A 117 -6.79 1.67 11.97
C GLY A 117 -8.11 0.95 12.25
N LEU A 118 -8.66 0.22 11.27
CA LEU A 118 -9.89 -0.58 11.41
C LEU A 118 -9.63 -1.99 11.97
N ILE A 119 -8.37 -2.39 12.09
CA ILE A 119 -7.99 -3.68 12.67
C ILE A 119 -8.33 -3.67 14.17
N PRO A 120 -8.98 -4.73 14.68
CA PRO A 120 -9.33 -4.81 16.10
C PRO A 120 -8.14 -4.62 17.03
N ALA A 121 -8.34 -3.86 18.12
CA ALA A 121 -7.27 -3.47 19.04
C ALA A 121 -6.58 -4.64 19.78
N HIS A 122 -7.22 -5.80 19.85
CA HIS A 122 -6.66 -7.00 20.50
C HIS A 122 -5.73 -7.79 19.58
N GLU A 123 -5.70 -7.51 18.27
CA GLU A 123 -4.88 -8.24 17.32
C GLU A 123 -3.42 -7.76 17.37
N ARG A 124 -2.49 -8.72 17.23
CA ARG A 124 -1.06 -8.46 17.12
C ARG A 124 -0.70 -8.15 15.68
N ILE A 125 -0.26 -6.92 15.43
CA ILE A 125 0.08 -6.44 14.09
C ILE A 125 1.61 -6.36 13.95
N ILE A 126 2.14 -6.87 12.85
CA ILE A 126 3.53 -6.63 12.48
C ILE A 126 3.54 -5.78 11.22
N THR A 127 4.16 -4.59 11.28
CA THR A 127 4.39 -3.75 10.10
C THR A 127 5.80 -3.97 9.57
N ILE A 128 5.94 -4.03 8.26
CA ILE A 128 7.23 -4.26 7.57
C ILE A 128 7.35 -3.22 6.46
N GLU A 129 8.39 -2.38 6.54
CA GLU A 129 8.56 -1.25 5.64
C GLU A 129 10.03 -1.02 5.30
N ASP A 130 10.32 -0.44 4.14
CA ASP A 130 11.67 0.07 3.83
C ASP A 130 12.04 1.26 4.71
N SER A 131 11.04 2.04 5.07
CA SER A 131 11.14 3.14 6.02
C SER A 131 9.82 3.24 6.75
N ALA A 132 9.83 3.16 8.06
CA ALA A 132 8.62 3.06 8.87
C ALA A 132 7.82 4.37 8.83
N GLU A 133 6.87 4.45 7.88
CA GLU A 133 5.93 5.56 7.66
C GLU A 133 4.57 5.31 8.34
N LEU A 134 4.19 4.04 8.55
CA LEU A 134 2.93 3.67 9.17
C LEU A 134 2.90 4.06 10.65
N GLN A 135 1.77 4.60 11.09
CA GLN A 135 1.54 5.08 12.45
C GLN A 135 0.25 4.46 13.01
N LEU A 136 0.28 3.16 13.22
CA LEU A 136 -0.84 2.42 13.77
C LEU A 136 -1.04 2.77 15.25
N GLN A 137 -2.30 2.83 15.68
CA GLN A 137 -2.68 3.25 17.03
C GLN A 137 -3.01 2.08 17.98
N GLN A 138 -3.03 0.86 17.47
CA GLN A 138 -3.27 -0.33 18.28
C GLN A 138 -2.16 -0.55 19.30
N THR A 139 -2.51 -1.15 20.42
CA THR A 139 -1.59 -1.36 21.56
C THR A 139 -0.50 -2.38 21.27
N HIS A 140 -0.75 -3.33 20.36
CA HIS A 140 0.18 -4.43 20.08
C HIS A 140 0.69 -4.38 18.63
N VAL A 141 1.47 -3.35 18.31
CA VAL A 141 2.12 -3.17 17.02
C VAL A 141 3.63 -3.38 17.14
N VAL A 142 4.17 -4.30 16.35
CA VAL A 142 5.61 -4.49 16.19
C VAL A 142 6.02 -3.90 14.84
N ARG A 143 6.89 -2.90 14.86
CA ARG A 143 7.35 -2.20 13.66
C ARG A 143 8.72 -2.72 13.25
N LEU A 144 8.82 -3.21 12.03
CA LEU A 144 10.07 -3.71 11.45
C LEU A 144 10.44 -2.84 10.24
N GLU A 145 11.70 -2.47 10.17
CA GLU A 145 12.25 -1.65 9.09
C GLU A 145 13.44 -2.36 8.45
N SER A 146 13.49 -2.37 7.11
CA SER A 146 14.62 -2.91 6.37
C SER A 146 15.89 -2.10 6.63
N ARG A 147 17.03 -2.71 6.43
CA ARG A 147 18.32 -2.05 6.57
C ARG A 147 19.15 -2.28 5.32
N PRO A 148 19.57 -1.21 4.62
CA PRO A 148 20.51 -1.34 3.51
C PRO A 148 21.88 -1.83 4.02
N PRO A 149 22.71 -2.40 3.12
CA PRO A 149 24.08 -2.79 3.49
C PRO A 149 24.87 -1.57 3.97
N ASN A 150 25.84 -1.83 4.85
CA ASN A 150 26.80 -0.81 5.27
C ASN A 150 27.81 -0.51 4.13
N VAL A 151 28.76 0.40 4.38
CA VAL A 151 29.80 0.78 3.41
C VAL A 151 30.69 -0.38 2.95
N GLU A 152 30.74 -1.47 3.72
CA GLU A 152 31.47 -2.71 3.39
C GLU A 152 30.60 -3.74 2.65
N GLY A 153 29.36 -3.38 2.29
CA GLY A 153 28.37 -4.28 1.66
C GLY A 153 27.78 -5.33 2.61
N LYS A 154 27.93 -5.17 3.94
CA LYS A 154 27.48 -6.15 4.94
C LYS A 154 26.30 -5.66 5.75
N GLY A 155 25.62 -6.60 6.42
CA GLY A 155 24.57 -6.29 7.40
C GLY A 155 23.25 -5.83 6.78
N GLN A 156 23.01 -6.09 5.51
CA GLN A 156 21.71 -5.88 4.87
C GLN A 156 20.65 -6.76 5.54
N VAL A 157 19.46 -6.18 5.74
CA VAL A 157 18.24 -6.89 6.15
C VAL A 157 17.14 -6.43 5.20
N THR A 158 16.65 -7.33 4.37
CA THR A 158 15.65 -7.03 3.33
C THR A 158 14.23 -7.10 3.89
N ILE A 159 13.25 -6.52 3.17
CA ILE A 159 11.83 -6.73 3.45
C ILE A 159 11.50 -8.23 3.50
N ARG A 160 12.07 -9.01 2.59
CA ARG A 160 11.88 -10.47 2.53
C ARG A 160 12.32 -11.17 3.81
N ASP A 161 13.52 -10.83 4.34
CA ASP A 161 14.02 -11.38 5.60
C ASP A 161 13.05 -11.08 6.76
N LEU A 162 12.50 -9.85 6.77
CA LEU A 162 11.57 -9.43 7.78
C LEU A 162 10.22 -10.13 7.67
N VAL A 163 9.68 -10.33 6.45
CA VAL A 163 8.45 -11.11 6.22
C VAL A 163 8.64 -12.53 6.74
N ARG A 164 9.71 -13.21 6.34
CA ARG A 164 10.02 -14.58 6.83
C ARG A 164 10.17 -14.67 8.34
N ASN A 165 10.81 -13.67 8.95
CA ASN A 165 10.97 -13.64 10.39
C ASN A 165 9.63 -13.37 11.10
N SER A 166 8.78 -12.51 10.54
CA SER A 166 7.49 -12.14 11.13
C SER A 166 6.56 -13.34 11.32
N LEU A 167 6.62 -14.35 10.44
CA LEU A 167 5.85 -15.59 10.55
C LEU A 167 6.17 -16.40 11.83
N ARG A 168 7.36 -16.20 12.42
CA ARG A 168 7.77 -16.83 13.70
C ARG A 168 7.41 -15.98 14.91
N MET A 169 6.89 -14.76 14.69
CA MET A 169 6.55 -13.83 15.76
C MET A 169 5.10 -13.92 16.21
N ARG A 170 4.33 -14.89 15.68
CA ARG A 170 2.91 -15.10 15.95
C ARG A 170 2.06 -13.85 15.69
N PRO A 171 2.07 -13.29 14.48
CA PRO A 171 1.22 -12.16 14.12
C PRO A 171 -0.22 -12.63 13.91
N ASP A 172 -1.20 -11.78 14.26
CA ASP A 172 -2.57 -11.89 13.76
C ASP A 172 -2.73 -11.24 12.38
N ARG A 173 -1.93 -10.20 12.11
CA ARG A 173 -1.87 -9.46 10.83
C ARG A 173 -0.44 -9.08 10.47
N ILE A 174 -0.16 -9.13 9.19
CA ILE A 174 1.08 -8.59 8.61
C ILE A 174 0.69 -7.43 7.69
N VAL A 175 1.32 -6.28 7.89
CA VAL A 175 1.10 -5.08 7.06
C VAL A 175 2.43 -4.73 6.38
N VAL A 176 2.48 -4.90 5.05
CA VAL A 176 3.68 -4.58 4.26
C VAL A 176 3.49 -3.22 3.61
N GLY A 177 4.34 -2.27 3.95
CA GLY A 177 4.26 -0.89 3.46
C GLY A 177 4.25 -0.81 1.94
N GLU A 178 5.15 -1.50 1.27
CA GLU A 178 5.17 -1.63 -0.20
C GLU A 178 5.91 -2.92 -0.60
N VAL A 179 5.34 -3.63 -1.58
CA VAL A 179 5.94 -4.81 -2.19
C VAL A 179 6.60 -4.40 -3.50
N ARG A 180 7.91 -4.67 -3.64
CA ARG A 180 8.75 -4.23 -4.77
C ARG A 180 9.57 -5.32 -5.43
N GLY A 181 9.67 -6.49 -4.82
CA GLY A 181 10.52 -7.59 -5.26
C GLY A 181 10.02 -8.97 -4.83
N GLY A 182 10.97 -9.91 -4.69
CA GLY A 182 10.70 -11.31 -4.37
C GLY A 182 9.99 -11.57 -3.03
N GLU A 183 9.94 -10.60 -2.12
CA GLU A 183 9.11 -10.65 -0.90
C GLU A 183 7.63 -10.84 -1.20
N SER A 184 7.18 -10.54 -2.44
CA SER A 184 5.82 -10.81 -2.90
C SER A 184 5.44 -12.27 -2.71
N LEU A 185 6.35 -13.20 -3.02
CA LEU A 185 6.11 -14.63 -2.84
C LEU A 185 5.88 -14.99 -1.38
N ASP A 186 6.76 -14.54 -0.48
CA ASP A 186 6.68 -14.85 0.95
C ASP A 186 5.43 -14.21 1.58
N MET A 187 5.03 -13.01 1.15
CA MET A 187 3.80 -12.34 1.56
C MET A 187 2.55 -13.12 1.10
N LEU A 188 2.50 -13.54 -0.17
CA LEU A 188 1.38 -14.33 -0.69
C LEU A 188 1.26 -15.68 0.03
N GLN A 189 2.39 -16.31 0.37
CA GLN A 189 2.40 -17.51 1.21
C GLN A 189 1.83 -17.23 2.60
N ALA A 190 2.22 -16.13 3.23
CA ALA A 190 1.68 -15.74 4.53
C ALA A 190 0.15 -15.56 4.48
N MET A 191 -0.35 -14.83 3.47
CA MET A 191 -1.77 -14.57 3.24
C MET A 191 -2.60 -15.85 3.01
N SER A 192 -2.00 -16.92 2.44
CA SER A 192 -2.68 -18.19 2.16
C SER A 192 -2.48 -19.26 3.23
N THR A 193 -1.65 -19.01 4.27
CA THR A 193 -1.28 -20.00 5.29
C THR A 193 -1.61 -19.58 6.72
N GLY A 194 -2.74 -18.91 6.92
CA GLY A 194 -3.29 -18.60 8.25
C GLY A 194 -2.94 -17.22 8.80
N HIS A 195 -2.41 -16.31 7.99
CA HIS A 195 -2.24 -14.90 8.33
C HIS A 195 -3.24 -14.03 7.56
N ASP A 196 -4.50 -14.49 7.55
CA ASP A 196 -5.62 -13.79 6.89
C ASP A 196 -5.79 -12.37 7.41
N GLY A 197 -6.22 -11.47 6.51
CA GLY A 197 -6.41 -10.06 6.81
C GLY A 197 -5.13 -9.24 6.75
N SER A 198 -4.09 -9.78 6.14
CA SER A 198 -2.86 -9.03 5.86
C SER A 198 -3.11 -7.95 4.81
N LEU A 199 -2.38 -6.84 4.93
CA LEU A 199 -2.52 -5.70 4.03
C LEU A 199 -1.16 -5.37 3.41
N ALA A 200 -1.18 -4.96 2.14
CA ALA A 200 0.05 -4.50 1.49
C ALA A 200 -0.25 -3.43 0.44
N THR A 201 0.79 -2.70 0.00
CA THR A 201 0.67 -1.86 -1.19
C THR A 201 1.53 -2.37 -2.33
N VAL A 202 1.08 -2.10 -3.55
CA VAL A 202 1.83 -2.37 -4.78
C VAL A 202 1.71 -1.20 -5.75
N HIS A 203 2.73 -1.01 -6.57
CA HIS A 203 2.71 0.01 -7.60
C HIS A 203 2.10 -0.56 -8.88
N ALA A 204 0.87 -0.11 -9.21
CA ALA A 204 0.16 -0.53 -10.42
C ALA A 204 -0.79 0.58 -10.90
N ASN A 205 -1.23 0.51 -12.16
CA ASN A 205 -2.10 1.52 -12.77
C ASN A 205 -3.58 1.12 -12.76
N SER A 206 -3.88 -0.17 -12.57
CA SER A 206 -5.22 -0.73 -12.43
C SER A 206 -5.23 -1.89 -11.45
N ALA A 207 -6.42 -2.39 -11.11
CA ALA A 207 -6.56 -3.59 -10.28
C ALA A 207 -6.03 -4.84 -10.99
N GLU A 208 -6.27 -4.98 -12.30
CA GLU A 208 -5.74 -6.08 -13.13
C GLU A 208 -4.20 -6.02 -13.20
N ASP A 209 -3.64 -4.81 -13.43
CA ASP A 209 -2.18 -4.62 -13.45
C ASP A 209 -1.56 -4.99 -12.11
N ALA A 210 -2.26 -4.76 -10.99
CA ALA A 210 -1.76 -5.10 -9.67
C ALA A 210 -1.56 -6.61 -9.50
N LEU A 211 -2.47 -7.45 -10.01
CA LEU A 211 -2.32 -8.91 -9.98
C LEU A 211 -1.14 -9.36 -10.84
N THR A 212 -1.04 -8.86 -12.07
CA THR A 212 0.08 -9.15 -12.98
C THR A 212 1.41 -8.67 -12.37
N ARG A 213 1.40 -7.51 -11.72
CA ARG A 213 2.59 -6.97 -11.05
C ARG A 213 3.02 -7.83 -9.88
N LEU A 214 2.09 -8.30 -9.03
CA LEU A 214 2.39 -9.21 -7.93
C LEU A 214 3.00 -10.52 -8.44
N GLN A 215 2.48 -11.07 -9.53
CA GLN A 215 3.00 -12.27 -10.16
C GLN A 215 4.44 -12.08 -10.68
N THR A 216 4.69 -10.94 -11.34
CA THR A 216 6.04 -10.57 -11.80
C THR A 216 7.00 -10.41 -10.63
N LEU A 217 6.58 -9.73 -9.55
CA LEU A 217 7.41 -9.53 -8.37
C LEU A 217 7.70 -10.87 -7.66
N ALA A 218 6.72 -11.75 -7.56
CA ALA A 218 6.91 -13.08 -6.98
C ALA A 218 7.90 -13.93 -7.78
N SER A 219 7.92 -13.80 -9.12
CA SER A 219 8.90 -14.50 -9.98
C SER A 219 10.34 -13.97 -9.81
N MET A 220 10.54 -12.81 -9.19
CA MET A 220 11.87 -12.27 -8.84
C MET A 220 12.45 -12.90 -7.54
N SER A 221 11.74 -13.86 -6.94
CA SER A 221 12.25 -14.57 -5.77
C SER A 221 13.41 -15.49 -6.15
N ASP A 222 14.27 -15.86 -5.16
CA ASP A 222 15.36 -16.82 -5.37
C ASP A 222 14.87 -18.26 -5.54
N VAL A 223 13.56 -18.48 -5.40
CA VAL A 223 12.90 -19.79 -5.58
C VAL A 223 12.25 -19.79 -6.95
N GLU A 224 12.66 -20.73 -7.79
CA GLU A 224 11.99 -20.95 -9.06
C GLU A 224 10.61 -21.57 -8.81
N VAL A 225 9.57 -20.79 -9.05
CA VAL A 225 8.16 -21.23 -8.97
C VAL A 225 7.56 -21.13 -10.36
N PRO A 226 6.93 -22.19 -10.87
CA PRO A 226 6.24 -22.16 -12.16
C PRO A 226 5.18 -21.04 -12.18
N PHE A 227 5.06 -20.35 -13.31
CA PHE A 227 4.17 -19.18 -13.45
C PHE A 227 2.70 -19.51 -13.13
N VAL A 228 2.27 -20.73 -13.48
CA VAL A 228 0.94 -21.25 -13.14
C VAL A 228 0.75 -21.38 -11.62
N ALA A 229 1.76 -21.85 -10.89
CA ALA A 229 1.67 -21.96 -9.44
C ALA A 229 1.65 -20.59 -8.74
N LEU A 230 2.34 -19.59 -9.28
CA LEU A 230 2.24 -18.21 -8.81
C LEU A 230 0.83 -17.64 -9.03
N HIS A 231 0.23 -17.96 -10.18
CA HIS A 231 -1.14 -17.57 -10.48
C HIS A 231 -2.14 -18.17 -9.47
N ASP A 232 -2.04 -19.47 -9.21
CA ASP A 232 -2.87 -20.19 -8.24
C ASP A 232 -2.70 -19.59 -6.82
N GLN A 233 -1.46 -19.25 -6.46
CA GLN A 233 -1.16 -18.67 -5.17
C GLN A 233 -1.78 -17.28 -5.00
N ILE A 234 -1.76 -16.44 -6.04
CA ILE A 234 -2.42 -15.13 -6.03
C ILE A 234 -3.93 -15.28 -5.87
N ASN A 235 -4.55 -16.20 -6.65
CA ASN A 235 -5.98 -16.50 -6.56
C ASN A 235 -6.40 -17.00 -5.16
N SER A 236 -5.47 -17.61 -4.42
CA SER A 236 -5.73 -18.11 -3.07
C SER A 236 -5.44 -17.10 -1.97
N ALA A 237 -4.51 -16.17 -2.24
CA ALA A 237 -3.99 -15.26 -1.22
C ALA A 237 -4.67 -13.88 -1.24
N VAL A 238 -5.01 -13.35 -2.42
CA VAL A 238 -5.56 -12.00 -2.55
C VAL A 238 -7.08 -12.05 -2.60
N ASP A 239 -7.75 -11.25 -1.78
CA ASP A 239 -9.20 -11.15 -1.76
C ASP A 239 -9.68 -9.84 -2.40
N VAL A 240 -8.99 -8.72 -2.12
CA VAL A 240 -9.46 -7.37 -2.44
C VAL A 240 -8.32 -6.52 -3.01
N LEU A 241 -8.62 -5.79 -4.07
CA LEU A 241 -7.76 -4.76 -4.63
C LEU A 241 -8.44 -3.40 -4.49
N VAL A 242 -7.71 -2.42 -3.97
CA VAL A 242 -8.19 -1.04 -3.83
C VAL A 242 -7.29 -0.13 -4.66
N GLN A 243 -7.79 0.31 -5.80
CA GLN A 243 -7.05 1.15 -6.74
C GLN A 243 -7.18 2.62 -6.39
N LEU A 244 -6.05 3.30 -6.27
CA LEU A 244 -5.95 4.75 -6.05
C LEU A 244 -5.41 5.47 -7.28
N THR A 245 -6.03 6.60 -7.62
CA THR A 245 -5.57 7.47 -8.69
C THR A 245 -5.40 8.90 -8.18
N ARG A 246 -4.34 9.56 -8.64
CA ARG A 246 -4.17 11.01 -8.47
C ARG A 246 -4.57 11.69 -9.77
N PHE A 247 -5.58 12.56 -9.69
CA PHE A 247 -6.11 13.30 -10.81
C PHE A 247 -5.27 14.55 -11.13
N ALA A 248 -5.55 15.17 -12.27
CA ALA A 248 -4.84 16.35 -12.75
C ALA A 248 -4.98 17.56 -11.82
N ASP A 249 -6.10 17.68 -11.11
CA ASP A 249 -6.34 18.68 -10.07
C ASP A 249 -5.59 18.42 -8.75
N GLY A 250 -4.84 17.33 -8.70
CA GLY A 250 -4.11 16.88 -7.50
C GLY A 250 -4.95 16.07 -6.51
N ALA A 251 -6.26 15.95 -6.71
CA ALA A 251 -7.12 15.13 -5.88
C ALA A 251 -6.72 13.64 -5.99
N ARG A 252 -6.82 12.94 -4.86
CA ARG A 252 -6.53 11.51 -4.77
C ARG A 252 -7.82 10.79 -4.40
N ARG A 253 -8.21 9.80 -5.21
CA ARG A 253 -9.46 9.07 -4.99
C ARG A 253 -9.26 7.58 -5.15
N ILE A 254 -10.02 6.79 -4.41
CA ILE A 254 -10.24 5.39 -4.73
C ILE A 254 -11.05 5.38 -6.04
N THR A 255 -10.44 4.87 -7.09
CA THR A 255 -11.10 4.74 -8.40
C THR A 255 -11.80 3.42 -8.57
N GLU A 256 -11.34 2.38 -7.85
CA GLU A 256 -11.98 1.08 -7.87
C GLU A 256 -11.72 0.30 -6.58
N ILE A 257 -12.75 -0.42 -6.12
CA ILE A 257 -12.64 -1.53 -5.17
C ILE A 257 -13.08 -2.78 -5.95
N ALA A 258 -12.14 -3.70 -6.17
CA ALA A 258 -12.35 -4.94 -6.90
C ALA A 258 -12.12 -6.14 -5.97
N LEU A 259 -12.97 -7.15 -6.11
CA LEU A 259 -12.93 -8.40 -5.36
C LEU A 259 -12.45 -9.51 -6.30
N LEU A 260 -11.44 -10.26 -5.91
CA LEU A 260 -10.96 -11.40 -6.68
C LEU A 260 -11.92 -12.58 -6.47
N ASP A 261 -12.66 -12.93 -7.54
CA ASP A 261 -13.72 -13.94 -7.54
C ASP A 261 -13.36 -15.18 -8.38
N SER A 262 -12.07 -15.40 -8.64
CA SER A 262 -11.51 -16.58 -9.28
C SER A 262 -10.75 -17.44 -8.28
N HIS A 263 -10.54 -18.73 -8.62
CA HIS A 263 -9.89 -19.69 -7.71
C HIS A 263 -8.90 -20.58 -8.46
N GLY A 264 -7.84 -20.99 -7.77
CA GLY A 264 -6.84 -21.91 -8.28
C GLY A 264 -6.31 -21.45 -9.64
N SER A 265 -6.36 -22.32 -10.64
CA SER A 265 -5.86 -22.05 -12.00
C SER A 265 -6.83 -21.31 -12.92
N GLU A 266 -8.00 -20.89 -12.41
CA GLU A 266 -8.91 -20.04 -13.19
C GLU A 266 -8.26 -18.71 -13.56
N PRO A 267 -8.51 -18.16 -14.77
CA PRO A 267 -8.10 -16.81 -15.10
C PRO A 267 -8.59 -15.81 -14.08
N TYR A 268 -7.80 -14.79 -13.77
CA TYR A 268 -8.23 -13.74 -12.81
C TYR A 268 -9.57 -13.15 -13.21
N ARG A 269 -10.52 -13.21 -12.30
CA ARG A 269 -11.84 -12.57 -12.44
C ARG A 269 -12.04 -11.58 -11.31
N LEU A 270 -12.07 -10.31 -11.66
CA LEU A 270 -12.33 -9.23 -10.75
C LEU A 270 -13.79 -8.81 -10.82
N ALA A 271 -14.46 -8.83 -9.67
CA ALA A 271 -15.79 -8.28 -9.51
C ALA A 271 -15.67 -6.86 -8.91
N THR A 272 -15.97 -5.84 -9.68
CA THR A 272 -15.98 -4.46 -9.19
C THR A 272 -17.08 -4.30 -8.16
N ALA A 273 -16.73 -3.90 -6.94
CA ALA A 273 -17.68 -3.56 -5.89
C ALA A 273 -18.02 -2.05 -5.89
N ALA A 274 -17.02 -1.21 -6.12
CA ALA A 274 -17.21 0.23 -6.23
C ALA A 274 -16.29 0.81 -7.31
N ARG A 275 -16.78 1.83 -8.04
CA ARG A 275 -16.02 2.55 -9.06
C ARG A 275 -16.32 4.03 -9.00
N PHE A 276 -15.28 4.84 -9.22
CA PHE A 276 -15.40 6.28 -9.39
C PHE A 276 -15.41 6.62 -10.89
N ASP A 277 -16.52 7.13 -11.38
CA ASP A 277 -16.64 7.63 -12.75
C ASP A 277 -16.29 9.11 -12.78
N ALA A 278 -15.06 9.40 -13.21
CA ALA A 278 -14.58 10.76 -13.34
C ALA A 278 -15.18 11.45 -14.56
N ARG A 279 -15.55 12.72 -14.41
CA ARG A 279 -15.94 13.60 -15.51
C ARG A 279 -14.73 14.42 -15.95
N PRO A 280 -14.73 14.96 -17.17
CA PRO A 280 -13.70 15.89 -17.60
C PRO A 280 -13.53 17.04 -16.61
N MET A 281 -12.30 17.54 -16.51
CA MET A 281 -12.00 18.67 -15.64
C MET A 281 -12.83 19.89 -16.01
N THR A 282 -13.46 20.49 -15.03
CA THR A 282 -14.30 21.68 -15.18
C THR A 282 -13.46 22.94 -15.30
N PRO A 283 -14.02 24.09 -15.78
CA PRO A 283 -13.27 25.34 -15.94
C PRO A 283 -12.67 25.89 -14.65
N ASP A 284 -13.16 25.50 -13.47
CA ASP A 284 -12.59 25.80 -12.15
C ASP A 284 -11.35 24.94 -11.82
N GLY A 285 -10.89 24.11 -12.77
CA GLY A 285 -9.70 23.26 -12.61
C GLY A 285 -9.92 22.03 -11.74
N ARG A 286 -11.17 21.63 -11.48
CA ARG A 286 -11.49 20.45 -10.64
C ARG A 286 -11.98 19.27 -11.45
N VAL A 287 -11.62 18.07 -11.00
CA VAL A 287 -12.14 16.81 -11.52
C VAL A 287 -13.29 16.37 -10.63
N HIS A 288 -14.51 16.39 -11.18
CA HIS A 288 -15.70 15.88 -10.53
C HIS A 288 -16.01 14.46 -10.99
N GLY A 289 -16.85 13.76 -10.26
CA GLY A 289 -17.28 12.41 -10.60
C GLY A 289 -18.27 11.86 -9.59
N THR A 290 -18.70 10.63 -9.82
CA THR A 290 -19.71 9.94 -9.00
C THR A 290 -19.18 8.55 -8.64
N PHE A 291 -19.39 8.13 -7.41
CA PHE A 291 -19.15 6.75 -7.00
C PHE A 291 -20.36 5.89 -7.39
N HIS A 292 -20.09 4.74 -7.97
CA HIS A 292 -21.06 3.71 -8.32
C HIS A 292 -20.75 2.44 -7.54
N TYR A 293 -21.79 1.73 -7.12
CA TYR A 293 -21.71 0.52 -6.31
C TYR A 293 -22.36 -0.63 -7.06
N PHE A 294 -21.75 -1.80 -6.93
CA PHE A 294 -22.17 -3.01 -7.62
C PHE A 294 -22.40 -4.14 -6.61
N PRO A 295 -23.23 -5.14 -6.95
CA PRO A 295 -23.47 -6.28 -6.09
C PRO A 295 -22.18 -7.04 -5.78
N LEU A 296 -22.00 -7.41 -4.51
CA LEU A 296 -20.85 -8.22 -4.08
C LEU A 296 -21.02 -9.67 -4.53
N PRO A 297 -19.93 -10.36 -4.89
CA PRO A 297 -19.92 -11.80 -5.08
C PRO A 297 -20.50 -12.51 -3.85
N ARG A 298 -21.25 -13.57 -4.08
CA ARG A 298 -21.91 -14.32 -2.99
C ARG A 298 -20.90 -14.81 -1.94
N ARG A 299 -19.75 -15.31 -2.38
CA ARG A 299 -18.67 -15.75 -1.48
C ARG A 299 -18.22 -14.63 -0.53
N THR A 300 -18.05 -13.40 -1.04
CA THR A 300 -17.69 -12.25 -0.21
C THR A 300 -18.79 -11.93 0.80
N ALA A 301 -20.05 -11.93 0.36
CA ALA A 301 -21.19 -11.67 1.23
C ALA A 301 -21.31 -12.75 2.31
N ASP A 302 -21.16 -14.03 1.98
CA ASP A 302 -21.20 -15.14 2.93
C ASP A 302 -20.05 -15.04 3.95
N ARG A 303 -18.84 -14.67 3.54
CA ARG A 303 -17.69 -14.48 4.45
C ARG A 303 -17.90 -13.28 5.39
N LEU A 304 -18.47 -12.17 4.91
CA LEU A 304 -18.86 -11.03 5.75
C LEU A 304 -19.92 -11.46 6.78
N TYR A 305 -20.94 -12.19 6.35
CA TYR A 305 -21.99 -12.70 7.22
C TYR A 305 -21.44 -13.64 8.32
N MET A 306 -20.57 -14.58 7.95
CA MET A 306 -19.92 -15.50 8.91
C MET A 306 -19.04 -14.75 9.92
N ALA A 307 -18.47 -13.62 9.52
CA ALA A 307 -17.71 -12.73 10.40
C ALA A 307 -18.60 -11.75 11.19
N SER A 308 -19.93 -11.91 11.14
CA SER A 308 -20.90 -11.02 11.79
C SER A 308 -20.77 -9.55 11.34
N GLN A 309 -20.31 -9.33 10.10
CA GLN A 309 -20.24 -8.00 9.51
C GLN A 309 -21.49 -7.72 8.70
N PRO A 310 -22.18 -6.59 8.95
CA PRO A 310 -23.37 -6.24 8.18
C PRO A 310 -23.03 -5.94 6.73
N LEU A 311 -23.89 -6.39 5.82
CA LEU A 311 -23.75 -6.08 4.40
C LEU A 311 -24.19 -4.64 4.14
N PRO A 312 -23.36 -3.81 3.50
CA PRO A 312 -23.76 -2.43 3.19
C PRO A 312 -24.91 -2.43 2.17
N GLN A 313 -26.01 -1.73 2.48
CA GLN A 313 -27.20 -1.70 1.63
C GLN A 313 -26.94 -1.24 0.18
N ALA A 314 -25.94 -0.36 0.00
CA ALA A 314 -25.56 0.17 -1.32
C ALA A 314 -25.03 -0.90 -2.29
N PHE A 315 -24.53 -2.03 -1.79
CA PHE A 315 -23.83 -3.01 -2.63
C PHE A 315 -24.71 -4.20 -3.05
N GLY A 316 -25.64 -4.64 -2.22
CA GLY A 316 -26.43 -5.85 -2.51
C GLY A 316 -25.56 -7.12 -2.63
N VAL A 317 -26.18 -8.21 -3.11
CA VAL A 317 -25.50 -9.48 -3.40
C VAL A 317 -25.80 -9.91 -4.83
N ALA A 318 -24.79 -10.36 -5.57
CA ALA A 318 -24.95 -10.89 -6.91
C ALA A 318 -25.83 -12.15 -6.87
N GLN A 319 -26.84 -12.22 -7.76
CA GLN A 319 -27.65 -13.41 -7.92
C GLN A 319 -26.83 -14.50 -8.64
N SER A 320 -26.93 -15.74 -8.19
CA SER A 320 -26.26 -16.85 -8.89
C SER A 320 -26.89 -17.04 -10.28
N ALA A 321 -26.10 -17.46 -11.26
CA ALA A 321 -26.57 -17.75 -12.61
C ALA A 321 -27.78 -18.71 -12.63
N ASP A 322 -27.85 -19.67 -11.69
CA ASP A 322 -28.98 -20.59 -11.51
C ASP A 322 -30.28 -19.91 -11.08
N GLN A 323 -30.20 -18.78 -10.36
CA GLN A 323 -31.39 -18.02 -9.95
C GLN A 323 -31.94 -17.14 -11.09
N LEU A 324 -31.10 -16.72 -12.02
CA LEU A 324 -31.54 -16.02 -13.24
C LEU A 324 -32.23 -16.99 -14.21
N ALA A 325 -31.69 -18.18 -14.42
CA ALA A 325 -32.29 -19.20 -15.27
C ALA A 325 -33.69 -19.66 -14.77
N THR A 326 -33.90 -19.65 -13.43
CA THR A 326 -35.20 -20.04 -12.84
C THR A 326 -36.23 -18.90 -12.93
N ARG A 327 -35.85 -17.63 -13.13
CA ARG A 327 -36.74 -16.51 -13.33
C ARG A 327 -37.18 -16.34 -14.78
N GLU A 328 -36.35 -16.69 -15.74
CA GLU A 328 -36.70 -16.68 -17.18
C GLU A 328 -37.56 -17.89 -17.59
N ALA A 329 -37.59 -18.95 -16.73
CA ALA A 329 -38.40 -20.14 -16.94
C ALA A 329 -39.81 -20.06 -16.27
N ARG A 330 -40.19 -18.93 -15.67
CA ARG A 330 -41.51 -18.63 -15.12
C ARG A 330 -42.14 -17.43 -15.82
#